data_a9b7586ebfc491c07a34eae0a2aa02cf
#
_entry.id   a9b7586ebfc491c07a34eae0a2aa02cf
#
_cell.length_a   1.000
_cell.length_b   1.000
_cell.length_c   1.000
_cell.angle_alpha   90.00
_cell.angle_beta   90.00
_cell.angle_gamma   90.00
#
_symmetry.space_group_name_H-M   'P 1'
#
loop_
_entity.id
_entity.type
_entity.pdbx_description
1 polymer ?
#
loop_
_entity_poly.entity_id
_entity_poly.type
_entity_poly.pdbx_seq_one_letter_code
_entity_poly.pdbx_strand_id
1 'polypeptide(L)'
;AAEVKIPLELHCHNDLGMAVACSAAGAKAAIDAGVDAYINTTVNGMGERTGNCDLVSAILAVKKSSGFAGKNLLDEKIDLKKSWQIAKYASYAFGVPIPINQVAVGDNAFAHSSGIHADGALKDRRNYELYDFEELGRGEPEIVETGRQIVTGEYSGIKGFRNVYEKLEVQFKNDEEAKRILE
;
A
#
# COMPACT_ATOMS: atom_id res chain seq x y z
N ALA A 1 -28.34 -4.78 9.83
CA ALA A 1 -27.63 -5.79 10.65
C ALA A 1 -28.39 -6.02 11.97
N ALA A 2 -28.56 -5.00 12.79
CA ALA A 2 -29.19 -5.15 14.11
C ALA A 2 -30.63 -5.72 14.07
N GLU A 3 -31.39 -5.43 13.02
CA GLU A 3 -32.76 -5.90 12.85
C GLU A 3 -32.84 -7.31 12.28
N VAL A 4 -32.05 -7.61 11.26
CA VAL A 4 -32.12 -8.88 10.52
C VAL A 4 -31.32 -10.01 11.16
N LYS A 5 -30.30 -9.71 11.94
CA LYS A 5 -29.43 -10.66 12.69
C LYS A 5 -28.91 -11.84 11.86
N ILE A 6 -28.60 -11.57 10.60
CA ILE A 6 -27.97 -12.53 9.67
C ILE A 6 -26.62 -11.99 9.22
N PRO A 7 -25.68 -12.85 8.81
CA PRO A 7 -24.42 -12.42 8.18
C PRO A 7 -24.68 -11.52 6.98
N LEU A 8 -23.81 -10.52 6.80
CA LEU A 8 -23.92 -9.57 5.69
C LEU A 8 -22.72 -9.70 4.76
N GLU A 9 -22.96 -9.74 3.46
CA GLU A 9 -21.94 -9.59 2.44
C GLU A 9 -21.96 -8.16 1.87
N LEU A 10 -20.78 -7.58 1.72
CA LEU A 10 -20.56 -6.23 1.24
C LEU A 10 -19.88 -6.30 -0.12
N HIS A 11 -20.57 -5.86 -1.16
CA HIS A 11 -20.08 -5.80 -2.53
C HIS A 11 -20.06 -4.35 -3.02
N CYS A 12 -18.94 -3.66 -2.88
CA CYS A 12 -18.82 -2.25 -3.19
C CYS A 12 -18.05 -2.03 -4.50
N HIS A 13 -18.64 -1.21 -5.40
CA HIS A 13 -17.96 -0.67 -6.57
C HIS A 13 -17.18 0.60 -6.23
N ASN A 14 -16.19 0.94 -7.04
CA ASN A 14 -15.20 1.99 -6.76
C ASN A 14 -15.43 3.27 -7.55
N ASP A 15 -16.65 3.53 -8.03
CA ASP A 15 -16.95 4.68 -8.90
C ASP A 15 -16.61 6.04 -8.28
N LEU A 16 -16.63 6.14 -6.95
CA LEU A 16 -16.24 7.34 -6.21
C LEU A 16 -14.92 7.16 -5.43
N GLY A 17 -14.14 6.10 -5.71
CA GLY A 17 -12.89 5.83 -5.00
C GLY A 17 -13.05 5.35 -3.56
N MET A 18 -14.27 4.95 -3.14
CA MET A 18 -14.59 4.65 -1.74
C MET A 18 -14.89 3.17 -1.47
N ALA A 19 -14.67 2.27 -2.43
CA ALA A 19 -15.05 0.86 -2.26
C ALA A 19 -14.45 0.22 -1.01
N VAL A 20 -13.17 0.42 -0.75
CA VAL A 20 -12.47 -0.12 0.43
C VAL A 20 -13.02 0.51 1.72
N ALA A 21 -13.18 1.83 1.74
CA ALA A 21 -13.68 2.55 2.91
C ALA A 21 -15.12 2.14 3.26
N CYS A 22 -15.99 2.06 2.25
CA CYS A 22 -17.39 1.62 2.43
C CYS A 22 -17.47 0.16 2.91
N SER A 23 -16.66 -0.74 2.33
CA SER A 23 -16.61 -2.14 2.73
C SER A 23 -16.12 -2.29 4.17
N ALA A 24 -15.05 -1.60 4.54
CA ALA A 24 -14.52 -1.64 5.90
C ALA A 24 -15.51 -1.06 6.92
N ALA A 25 -16.12 0.11 6.63
CA ALA A 25 -17.10 0.72 7.52
C ALA A 25 -18.36 -0.14 7.67
N GLY A 26 -18.85 -0.72 6.58
CA GLY A 26 -20.01 -1.62 6.60
C GLY A 26 -19.71 -2.90 7.39
N ALA A 27 -18.54 -3.51 7.20
CA ALA A 27 -18.13 -4.68 7.97
C ALA A 27 -18.02 -4.35 9.46
N LYS A 28 -17.42 -3.21 9.80
CA LYS A 28 -17.37 -2.74 11.20
C LYS A 28 -18.76 -2.59 11.80
N ALA A 29 -19.67 -1.95 11.09
CA ALA A 29 -21.05 -1.74 11.57
C ALA A 29 -21.79 -3.07 11.76
N ALA A 30 -21.60 -4.06 10.89
CA ALA A 30 -22.17 -5.39 11.03
C ALA A 30 -21.64 -6.10 12.28
N ILE A 31 -20.31 -6.09 12.48
CA ILE A 31 -19.67 -6.70 13.65
C ILE A 31 -20.08 -6.02 14.95
N ASP A 32 -20.13 -4.69 14.97
CA ASP A 32 -20.59 -3.93 16.14
C ASP A 32 -22.08 -4.21 16.46
N ALA A 33 -22.87 -4.63 15.48
CA ALA A 33 -24.26 -5.11 15.65
C ALA A 33 -24.37 -6.61 16.01
N GLY A 34 -23.24 -7.30 16.17
CA GLY A 34 -23.18 -8.70 16.59
C GLY A 34 -23.48 -9.72 15.49
N VAL A 35 -23.23 -9.37 14.22
CA VAL A 35 -23.34 -10.29 13.07
C VAL A 35 -22.05 -10.36 12.29
N ASP A 36 -21.82 -11.49 11.62
CA ASP A 36 -20.66 -11.68 10.76
C ASP A 36 -20.73 -10.78 9.51
N ALA A 37 -19.58 -10.36 9.04
CA ALA A 37 -19.44 -9.58 7.83
C ALA A 37 -18.50 -10.24 6.84
N TYR A 38 -18.91 -10.30 5.59
CA TYR A 38 -18.09 -10.76 4.47
C TYR A 38 -17.84 -9.58 3.54
N ILE A 39 -16.58 -9.33 3.20
CA ILE A 39 -16.21 -8.33 2.21
C ILE A 39 -15.89 -9.03 0.90
N ASN A 40 -16.72 -8.79 -0.12
CA ASN A 40 -16.47 -9.26 -1.48
C ASN A 40 -15.38 -8.38 -2.10
N THR A 41 -14.30 -8.98 -2.57
CA THR A 41 -13.12 -8.29 -3.07
C THR A 41 -12.64 -8.86 -4.40
N THR A 42 -11.85 -8.07 -5.12
CA THR A 42 -11.17 -8.52 -6.34
C THR A 42 -9.68 -8.21 -6.26
N VAL A 43 -8.86 -9.03 -6.92
CA VAL A 43 -7.41 -8.77 -6.99
C VAL A 43 -7.18 -7.51 -7.83
N ASN A 44 -6.34 -6.59 -7.33
CA ASN A 44 -6.06 -5.27 -7.92
C ASN A 44 -7.30 -4.38 -8.09
N GLY A 45 -8.41 -4.70 -7.43
CA GLY A 45 -9.66 -3.96 -7.59
C GLY A 45 -10.30 -4.12 -8.97
N MET A 46 -9.88 -5.12 -9.76
CA MET A 46 -10.44 -5.34 -11.10
C MET A 46 -11.94 -5.59 -11.05
N GLY A 47 -12.68 -5.02 -11.98
CA GLY A 47 -14.13 -5.17 -12.07
C GLY A 47 -14.74 -4.22 -13.08
N GLU A 48 -16.06 -4.19 -13.10
CA GLU A 48 -16.79 -3.30 -13.99
C GLU A 48 -16.58 -1.82 -13.65
N ARG A 49 -16.64 -0.94 -14.64
CA ARG A 49 -16.48 0.52 -14.55
C ARG A 49 -15.13 0.89 -13.95
N THR A 50 -15.10 1.43 -12.73
CA THR A 50 -13.88 1.82 -12.02
C THR A 50 -13.36 0.73 -11.06
N GLY A 51 -13.92 -0.47 -11.15
CA GLY A 51 -13.54 -1.63 -10.36
C GLY A 51 -14.32 -1.79 -9.06
N ASN A 52 -13.81 -2.69 -8.23
CA ASN A 52 -14.41 -3.12 -6.97
C ASN A 52 -13.45 -2.88 -5.79
N CYS A 53 -13.87 -3.30 -4.62
CA CYS A 53 -13.03 -3.31 -3.42
C CYS A 53 -11.78 -4.18 -3.66
N ASP A 54 -10.59 -3.59 -3.62
CA ASP A 54 -9.34 -4.33 -3.77
C ASP A 54 -9.03 -5.19 -2.56
N LEU A 55 -8.65 -6.46 -2.81
CA LEU A 55 -8.38 -7.47 -1.78
C LEU A 55 -7.30 -7.02 -0.79
N VAL A 56 -6.13 -6.63 -1.29
CA VAL A 56 -4.99 -6.27 -0.42
C VAL A 56 -5.30 -5.01 0.37
N SER A 57 -5.88 -4.01 -0.27
CA SER A 57 -6.32 -2.77 0.40
C SER A 57 -7.36 -3.04 1.49
N ALA A 58 -8.32 -3.93 1.25
CA ALA A 58 -9.34 -4.30 2.25
C ALA A 58 -8.70 -5.00 3.47
N ILE A 59 -7.80 -5.95 3.25
CA ILE A 59 -7.07 -6.64 4.33
C ILE A 59 -6.24 -5.62 5.14
N LEU A 60 -5.49 -4.75 4.46
CA LEU A 60 -4.68 -3.73 5.13
C LEU A 60 -5.57 -2.73 5.89
N ALA A 61 -6.70 -2.31 5.35
CA ALA A 61 -7.65 -1.44 6.04
C ALA A 61 -8.15 -2.07 7.35
N VAL A 62 -8.52 -3.34 7.34
CA VAL A 62 -8.96 -4.06 8.55
C VAL A 62 -7.80 -4.29 9.54
N LYS A 63 -6.59 -4.57 9.06
CA LYS A 63 -5.41 -4.83 9.93
C LYS A 63 -4.83 -3.56 10.55
N LYS A 64 -4.79 -2.45 9.81
CA LYS A 64 -3.98 -1.27 10.17
C LYS A 64 -4.81 -0.04 10.59
N SER A 65 -6.13 0.01 10.28
CA SER A 65 -6.95 1.16 10.67
C SER A 65 -7.26 1.15 12.16
N SER A 66 -7.21 2.32 12.80
CA SER A 66 -7.48 2.50 14.22
C SER A 66 -8.87 2.01 14.66
N GLY A 67 -9.87 2.08 13.78
CA GLY A 67 -11.22 1.57 14.03
C GLY A 67 -11.32 0.06 14.25
N PHE A 68 -10.29 -0.69 13.86
CA PHE A 68 -10.19 -2.15 14.02
C PHE A 68 -9.07 -2.59 14.97
N ALA A 69 -8.29 -1.63 15.50
CA ALA A 69 -7.16 -1.93 16.36
C ALA A 69 -7.56 -2.84 17.54
N GLY A 70 -6.79 -3.91 17.75
CA GLY A 70 -6.98 -4.87 18.85
C GLY A 70 -8.17 -5.81 18.70
N LYS A 71 -8.93 -5.76 17.60
CA LYS A 71 -10.11 -6.63 17.41
C LYS A 71 -9.78 -8.01 16.83
N ASN A 72 -8.62 -8.21 16.20
CA ASN A 72 -8.17 -9.46 15.59
C ASN A 72 -9.25 -10.15 14.73
N LEU A 73 -9.87 -9.38 13.82
CA LEU A 73 -11.05 -9.81 13.06
C LEU A 73 -10.73 -10.75 11.90
N LEU A 74 -9.48 -10.79 11.46
CA LEU A 74 -9.05 -11.62 10.33
C LEU A 74 -8.39 -12.90 10.84
N ASP A 75 -8.56 -13.98 10.08
CA ASP A 75 -7.87 -15.26 10.34
C ASP A 75 -6.35 -15.04 10.37
N GLU A 76 -5.68 -15.62 11.38
CA GLU A 76 -4.23 -15.56 11.53
C GLU A 76 -3.46 -16.21 10.37
N LYS A 77 -4.13 -17.08 9.60
CA LYS A 77 -3.56 -17.72 8.40
C LYS A 77 -3.47 -16.80 7.19
N ILE A 78 -4.04 -15.58 7.25
CA ILE A 78 -3.91 -14.61 6.17
C ILE A 78 -2.46 -14.14 6.11
N ASP A 79 -1.76 -14.62 5.08
CA ASP A 79 -0.37 -14.26 4.78
C ASP A 79 -0.33 -13.30 3.59
N LEU A 80 0.09 -12.06 3.84
CA LEU A 80 0.22 -11.03 2.82
C LEU A 80 1.50 -11.16 1.98
N LYS A 81 2.43 -12.06 2.32
CA LYS A 81 3.70 -12.26 1.58
C LYS A 81 3.52 -12.66 0.11
N LYS A 82 2.34 -13.16 -0.25
CA LYS A 82 2.00 -13.46 -1.65
C LYS A 82 1.29 -12.32 -2.39
N SER A 83 0.96 -11.23 -1.71
CA SER A 83 0.14 -10.15 -2.26
C SER A 83 0.71 -9.57 -3.54
N TRP A 84 2.00 -9.21 -3.52
CA TRP A 84 2.66 -8.64 -4.69
C TRP A 84 2.72 -9.63 -5.87
N GLN A 85 3.11 -10.89 -5.60
CA GLN A 85 3.18 -11.93 -6.61
C GLN A 85 1.81 -12.21 -7.25
N ILE A 86 0.75 -12.30 -6.44
CA ILE A 86 -0.63 -12.52 -6.91
C ILE A 86 -1.09 -11.34 -7.77
N ALA A 87 -0.81 -10.11 -7.33
CA ALA A 87 -1.16 -8.91 -8.07
C ALA A 87 -0.49 -8.86 -9.46
N LYS A 88 0.81 -9.15 -9.53
CA LYS A 88 1.56 -9.23 -10.79
C LYS A 88 1.04 -10.36 -11.70
N TYR A 89 0.78 -11.52 -11.14
CA TYR A 89 0.22 -12.64 -11.90
C TYR A 89 -1.16 -12.31 -12.48
N ALA A 90 -2.05 -11.74 -11.68
CA ALA A 90 -3.38 -11.33 -12.13
C ALA A 90 -3.30 -10.26 -13.24
N SER A 91 -2.42 -9.26 -13.07
CA SER A 91 -2.17 -8.25 -14.08
C SER A 91 -1.74 -8.88 -15.42
N TYR A 92 -0.81 -9.81 -15.38
CA TYR A 92 -0.37 -10.56 -16.56
C TYR A 92 -1.49 -11.41 -17.16
N ALA A 93 -2.18 -12.21 -16.34
CA ALA A 93 -3.18 -13.15 -16.81
C ALA A 93 -4.40 -12.47 -17.46
N PHE A 94 -4.79 -11.31 -16.96
CA PHE A 94 -5.93 -10.53 -17.47
C PHE A 94 -5.54 -9.43 -18.46
N GLY A 95 -4.23 -9.16 -18.64
CA GLY A 95 -3.75 -8.07 -19.50
C GLY A 95 -4.10 -6.68 -18.97
N VAL A 96 -4.38 -6.54 -17.67
CA VAL A 96 -4.74 -5.27 -17.02
C VAL A 96 -3.56 -4.79 -16.20
N PRO A 97 -2.91 -3.67 -16.56
CA PRO A 97 -1.75 -3.16 -15.83
C PRO A 97 -2.14 -2.72 -14.42
N ILE A 98 -1.25 -2.94 -13.45
CA ILE A 98 -1.40 -2.41 -12.10
C ILE A 98 -1.18 -0.89 -12.17
N PRO A 99 -2.11 -0.06 -11.64
CA PRO A 99 -1.85 1.37 -11.50
C PRO A 99 -0.58 1.62 -10.69
N ILE A 100 0.25 2.57 -11.13
CA ILE A 100 1.54 2.87 -10.47
C ILE A 100 1.38 3.21 -8.98
N ASN A 101 0.26 3.80 -8.60
CA ASN A 101 -0.09 4.19 -7.24
C ASN A 101 -1.05 3.21 -6.54
N GLN A 102 -1.23 1.99 -7.07
CA GLN A 102 -2.06 0.98 -6.41
C GLN A 102 -1.53 0.69 -5.00
N VAL A 103 -2.42 0.68 -4.04
CA VAL A 103 -2.08 0.39 -2.63
C VAL A 103 -1.26 -0.91 -2.54
N ALA A 104 -0.17 -0.87 -1.83
CA ALA A 104 0.74 -1.98 -1.53
C ALA A 104 1.48 -2.58 -2.74
N VAL A 105 0.85 -2.73 -3.89
CA VAL A 105 1.38 -3.50 -5.03
C VAL A 105 1.80 -2.64 -6.23
N GLY A 106 1.44 -1.36 -6.26
CA GLY A 106 1.89 -0.42 -7.29
C GLY A 106 3.38 -0.09 -7.15
N ASP A 107 4.01 0.30 -8.25
CA ASP A 107 5.46 0.55 -8.25
C ASP A 107 5.84 1.73 -7.33
N ASN A 108 4.97 2.73 -7.20
CA ASN A 108 5.19 3.89 -6.31
C ASN A 108 4.74 3.68 -4.85
N ALA A 109 4.22 2.49 -4.47
CA ALA A 109 3.66 2.28 -3.14
C ALA A 109 4.65 2.55 -1.97
N PHE A 110 5.96 2.49 -2.25
CA PHE A 110 7.05 2.75 -1.29
C PHE A 110 8.08 3.75 -1.87
N ALA A 111 7.65 4.64 -2.76
CA ALA A 111 8.52 5.65 -3.36
C ALA A 111 8.39 6.99 -2.62
N HIS A 112 9.51 7.60 -2.32
CA HIS A 112 9.58 8.91 -1.66
C HIS A 112 10.43 9.86 -2.51
N SER A 113 9.91 11.04 -2.87
CA SER A 113 10.61 12.07 -3.66
C SER A 113 10.85 13.37 -2.89
N SER A 114 9.96 13.73 -1.96
CA SER A 114 10.15 14.91 -1.13
C SER A 114 11.30 14.72 -0.14
N GLY A 115 12.17 15.74 0.00
CA GLY A 115 13.32 15.69 0.90
C GLY A 115 12.97 15.38 2.36
N ILE A 116 11.87 15.93 2.86
CA ILE A 116 11.40 15.68 4.24
C ILE A 116 10.95 14.21 4.37
N HIS A 117 10.20 13.68 3.38
CA HIS A 117 9.74 12.30 3.40
C HIS A 117 10.90 11.32 3.26
N ALA A 118 11.83 11.60 2.35
CA ALA A 118 13.03 10.77 2.15
C ALA A 118 13.89 10.74 3.42
N ASP A 119 14.17 11.89 4.03
CA ASP A 119 14.94 11.97 5.28
C ASP A 119 14.24 11.23 6.43
N GLY A 120 12.93 11.42 6.58
CA GLY A 120 12.14 10.74 7.61
C GLY A 120 12.10 9.22 7.41
N ALA A 121 11.89 8.75 6.18
CA ALA A 121 11.85 7.33 5.86
C ALA A 121 13.24 6.66 5.98
N LEU A 122 14.33 7.38 5.72
CA LEU A 122 15.70 6.90 5.90
C LEU A 122 16.08 6.78 7.38
N LYS A 123 15.56 7.65 8.24
CA LYS A 123 15.77 7.59 9.69
C LYS A 123 14.96 6.46 10.34
N ASP A 124 13.69 6.40 10.01
CA ASP A 124 12.77 5.34 10.44
C ASP A 124 11.61 5.28 9.44
N ARG A 125 11.50 4.16 8.71
CA ARG A 125 10.44 3.98 7.70
C ARG A 125 9.03 4.17 8.26
N ARG A 126 8.78 3.85 9.54
CA ARG A 126 7.49 4.01 10.21
C ARG A 126 6.99 5.44 10.28
N ASN A 127 7.85 6.44 10.01
CA ASN A 127 7.43 7.84 9.92
C ASN A 127 6.48 8.10 8.75
N TYR A 128 6.58 7.31 7.66
CA TYR A 128 5.82 7.52 6.43
C TYR A 128 5.22 6.24 5.83
N GLU A 129 5.62 5.06 6.32
CA GLU A 129 5.16 3.78 5.80
C GLU A 129 4.27 3.10 6.84
N LEU A 130 2.99 2.93 6.52
CA LEU A 130 1.99 2.33 7.41
C LEU A 130 2.17 0.80 7.55
N TYR A 131 2.82 0.19 6.58
CA TYR A 131 3.11 -1.25 6.49
C TYR A 131 4.45 -1.48 5.80
N ASP A 132 5.08 -2.60 6.10
CA ASP A 132 6.39 -2.95 5.55
C ASP A 132 6.25 -3.63 4.18
N PHE A 133 7.17 -3.35 3.27
CA PHE A 133 7.16 -3.98 1.95
C PHE A 133 7.43 -5.49 2.04
N GLU A 134 8.18 -5.94 3.05
CA GLU A 134 8.44 -7.36 3.32
C GLU A 134 7.17 -8.11 3.74
N GLU A 135 6.23 -7.46 4.45
CA GLU A 135 4.92 -8.05 4.77
C GLU A 135 4.15 -8.47 3.50
N LEU A 136 4.45 -7.85 2.37
CA LEU A 136 3.76 -8.02 1.09
C LEU A 136 4.52 -8.90 0.10
N GLY A 137 5.67 -9.45 0.51
CA GLY A 137 6.58 -10.22 -0.34
C GLY A 137 7.35 -9.37 -1.34
N ARG A 138 7.54 -8.07 -1.05
CA ARG A 138 8.38 -7.14 -1.82
C ARG A 138 9.73 -7.00 -1.14
N GLY A 139 10.80 -6.73 -1.93
CA GLY A 139 12.15 -6.58 -1.38
C GLY A 139 12.88 -7.90 -1.08
N GLU A 140 12.33 -9.06 -1.45
CA GLU A 140 13.07 -10.33 -1.45
C GLU A 140 14.22 -10.27 -2.47
N PRO A 141 15.30 -11.06 -2.31
CA PRO A 141 16.48 -10.98 -3.19
C PRO A 141 16.17 -11.10 -4.68
N GLU A 142 15.14 -11.85 -5.04
CA GLU A 142 14.70 -12.02 -6.44
C GLU A 142 13.86 -10.81 -6.95
N ILE A 143 13.51 -9.86 -6.06
CA ILE A 143 12.63 -8.74 -6.34
C ILE A 143 13.22 -7.43 -5.77
N VAL A 144 14.53 -7.31 -5.86
CA VAL A 144 15.32 -6.21 -5.24
C VAL A 144 14.82 -4.82 -5.64
N GLU A 145 14.33 -4.66 -6.85
CA GLU A 145 13.86 -3.37 -7.38
C GLU A 145 12.45 -2.97 -6.91
N THR A 146 11.76 -3.82 -6.17
CA THR A 146 10.36 -3.60 -5.78
C THR A 146 10.15 -3.18 -4.32
N GLY A 147 11.23 -2.98 -3.58
CA GLY A 147 11.21 -2.43 -2.23
C GLY A 147 10.95 -0.92 -2.21
N ARG A 148 11.29 -0.28 -1.10
CA ARG A 148 11.23 1.18 -0.98
C ARG A 148 12.21 1.84 -1.95
N GLN A 149 11.72 2.85 -2.66
CA GLN A 149 12.52 3.69 -3.55
C GLN A 149 12.56 5.13 -3.05
N ILE A 150 13.74 5.72 -3.10
CA ILE A 150 13.93 7.16 -2.95
C ILE A 150 14.23 7.69 -4.36
N VAL A 151 13.37 8.55 -4.84
CA VAL A 151 13.52 9.18 -6.15
C VAL A 151 13.89 10.65 -5.98
N THR A 152 14.57 11.22 -6.97
CA THR A 152 14.93 12.64 -6.99
C THR A 152 14.26 13.34 -8.17
N GLY A 153 14.01 14.64 -8.04
CA GLY A 153 13.42 15.49 -9.04
C GLY A 153 13.55 16.95 -8.63
N GLU A 154 12.96 17.85 -9.39
CA GLU A 154 13.09 19.31 -9.23
C GLU A 154 12.81 19.82 -7.79
N TYR A 155 11.92 19.14 -7.06
CA TYR A 155 11.55 19.51 -5.69
C TYR A 155 12.16 18.61 -4.62
N SER A 156 13.14 17.80 -4.97
CA SER A 156 13.81 16.90 -4.02
C SER A 156 14.74 17.68 -3.09
N GLY A 157 14.69 17.39 -1.81
CA GLY A 157 15.66 17.89 -0.86
C GLY A 157 17.02 17.19 -0.99
N ILE A 158 18.08 17.84 -0.47
CA ILE A 158 19.48 17.37 -0.56
C ILE A 158 19.67 15.93 -0.08
N LYS A 159 18.95 15.48 0.95
CA LYS A 159 19.07 14.12 1.48
C LYS A 159 18.52 13.05 0.54
N GLY A 160 17.42 13.33 -0.13
CA GLY A 160 16.90 12.45 -1.19
C GLY A 160 17.85 12.39 -2.37
N PHE A 161 18.35 13.56 -2.80
CA PHE A 161 19.33 13.69 -3.87
C PHE A 161 20.59 12.88 -3.57
N ARG A 162 21.23 13.10 -2.43
CA ARG A 162 22.43 12.31 -2.02
C ARG A 162 22.15 10.82 -1.98
N ASN A 163 21.06 10.37 -1.38
CA ASN A 163 20.75 8.95 -1.29
C ASN A 163 20.65 8.27 -2.66
N VAL A 164 20.06 8.95 -3.67
CA VAL A 164 19.97 8.41 -5.03
C VAL A 164 21.35 8.32 -5.68
N TYR A 165 22.14 9.40 -5.61
CA TYR A 165 23.44 9.44 -6.28
C TYR A 165 24.51 8.59 -5.57
N GLU A 166 24.46 8.49 -4.24
CA GLU A 166 25.36 7.58 -3.48
C GLU A 166 25.11 6.10 -3.83
N LYS A 167 23.86 5.72 -4.14
CA LYS A 167 23.56 4.38 -4.70
C LYS A 167 24.12 4.14 -6.09
N LEU A 168 24.37 5.21 -6.84
CA LEU A 168 25.04 5.18 -8.14
C LEU A 168 26.57 5.34 -8.00
N GLU A 169 27.11 5.13 -6.79
CA GLU A 169 28.54 5.25 -6.47
C GLU A 169 29.11 6.65 -6.61
N VAL A 170 28.27 7.69 -6.69
CA VAL A 170 28.67 9.09 -6.69
C VAL A 170 28.89 9.58 -5.27
N GLN A 171 30.11 9.98 -4.93
CA GLN A 171 30.46 10.51 -3.61
C GLN A 171 30.54 12.04 -3.64
N PHE A 172 29.87 12.68 -2.69
CA PHE A 172 29.95 14.12 -2.47
C PHE A 172 30.88 14.43 -1.31
N LYS A 173 31.75 15.42 -1.47
CA LYS A 173 32.67 15.85 -0.41
C LYS A 173 31.97 16.34 0.84
N ASN A 174 30.85 17.06 0.65
CA ASN A 174 30.00 17.59 1.73
C ASN A 174 28.60 17.96 1.20
N ASP A 175 27.73 18.40 2.10
CA ASP A 175 26.35 18.80 1.76
C ASP A 175 26.30 20.05 0.85
N GLU A 176 27.28 20.96 0.96
CA GLU A 176 27.33 22.16 0.13
C GLU A 176 27.62 21.84 -1.34
N GLU A 177 28.51 20.88 -1.60
CA GLU A 177 28.76 20.40 -2.95
C GLU A 177 27.51 19.74 -3.56
N ALA A 178 26.86 18.85 -2.82
CA ALA A 178 25.64 18.21 -3.27
C ALA A 178 24.50 19.21 -3.50
N LYS A 179 24.39 20.24 -2.67
CA LYS A 179 23.40 21.31 -2.81
C LYS A 179 23.65 22.14 -4.07
N ARG A 180 24.89 22.52 -4.32
CA ARG A 180 25.27 23.29 -5.52
C ARG A 180 24.99 22.54 -6.83
N ILE A 181 25.03 21.21 -6.80
CA ILE A 181 24.74 20.38 -7.99
C ILE A 181 23.21 20.18 -8.13
N LEU A 182 22.48 20.18 -7.04
CA LEU A 182 21.01 20.07 -7.03
C LEU A 182 20.34 21.35 -7.55
N GLU A 183 20.88 22.54 -7.26
CA GLU A 183 20.44 23.86 -7.75
C GLU A 183 20.81 24.07 -9.23
#